data_cb1c2e5bc152101ed62fa7776084f46b
#
_entry.id   cb1c2e5bc152101ed62fa7776084f46b
#
_cell.length_a   1.000
_cell.length_b   1.000
_cell.length_c   1.000
_cell.angle_alpha   90.00
_cell.angle_beta   90.00
_cell.angle_gamma   90.00
#
_symmetry.space_group_name_H-M   'P 1'
#
loop_
_entity.id
_entity.type
_entity.pdbx_description
1 polymer ?
#
loop_
_entity_poly.entity_id
_entity_poly.type
_entity_poly.pdbx_seq_one_letter_code
_entity_poly.pdbx_strand_id
1 'polypeptide(L)'
;MRRWQMVLSSLVAIGVIVVVIAVGVMQAWAGGDESAAAEADYAVVLGAKVNGTTPSRALRARLDAALRFMELNGSAPVIVCGGQGPDEGMSEAQAMYDYLAAHGADMTRVYMEDQSHTTRENLINAQAIAASLGLGEGSACIISSEFHLCRAQFIARSLGMDTCALGSRTTPYPYKLFYSFREVPAFVKALVQAA
;
A
#
# COMPACT_ATOMS: atom_id res chain seq x y z
N MET A 1 44.56 -3.51 15.30
CA MET A 1 43.40 -2.57 15.12
C MET A 1 43.17 -1.83 16.45
N ARG A 2 42.92 -0.51 16.44
CA ARG A 2 42.64 0.25 17.66
C ARG A 2 41.28 -0.13 18.23
N ARG A 3 41.12 -0.21 19.57
CA ARG A 3 39.85 -0.66 20.22
C ARG A 3 38.60 0.08 19.71
N TRP A 4 38.70 1.36 19.38
CA TRP A 4 37.60 2.14 18.83
C TRP A 4 37.18 1.70 17.42
N GLN A 5 38.09 1.18 16.59
CA GLN A 5 37.77 0.63 15.27
C GLN A 5 36.98 -0.65 15.38
N MET A 6 37.28 -1.49 16.38
CA MET A 6 36.48 -2.70 16.65
C MET A 6 35.06 -2.34 17.17
N VAL A 7 34.97 -1.35 18.06
CA VAL A 7 33.64 -0.88 18.52
C VAL A 7 32.84 -0.29 17.39
N LEU A 8 33.42 0.54 16.54
CA LEU A 8 32.73 1.13 15.39
C LEU A 8 32.30 0.07 14.40
N SER A 9 33.15 -0.90 14.06
CA SER A 9 32.79 -2.00 13.15
C SER A 9 31.68 -2.88 13.73
N SER A 10 31.66 -3.13 15.05
CA SER A 10 30.60 -3.87 15.71
C SER A 10 29.27 -3.11 15.67
N LEU A 11 29.27 -1.80 15.91
CA LEU A 11 28.06 -0.97 15.82
C LEU A 11 27.50 -0.94 14.40
N VAL A 12 28.37 -0.81 13.40
CA VAL A 12 27.95 -0.87 11.98
C VAL A 12 27.37 -2.24 11.65
N ALA A 13 28.02 -3.34 12.07
CA ALA A 13 27.51 -4.69 11.84
C ALA A 13 26.14 -4.93 12.50
N ILE A 14 25.96 -4.47 13.73
CA ILE A 14 24.66 -4.54 14.43
C ILE A 14 23.60 -3.74 13.66
N GLY A 15 23.92 -2.52 13.23
CA GLY A 15 23.02 -1.70 12.43
C GLY A 15 22.57 -2.39 11.13
N VAL A 16 23.52 -3.00 10.41
CA VAL A 16 23.23 -3.76 9.19
C VAL A 16 22.32 -4.97 9.50
N ILE A 17 22.62 -5.72 10.56
CA ILE A 17 21.80 -6.89 10.97
C ILE A 17 20.37 -6.44 11.30
N VAL A 18 20.18 -5.38 12.05
CA VAL A 18 18.86 -4.84 12.39
C VAL A 18 18.08 -4.46 11.14
N VAL A 19 18.72 -3.79 10.18
CA VAL A 19 18.08 -3.42 8.91
C VAL A 19 17.71 -4.66 8.09
N VAL A 20 18.58 -5.65 8.01
CA VAL A 20 18.30 -6.91 7.28
C VAL A 20 17.13 -7.66 7.92
N ILE A 21 17.09 -7.75 9.25
CA ILE A 21 15.97 -8.37 9.97
C ILE A 21 14.68 -7.59 9.70
N ALA A 22 14.70 -6.25 9.81
CA ALA A 22 13.54 -5.40 9.56
C ALA A 22 12.99 -5.61 8.13
N VAL A 23 13.88 -5.61 7.13
CA VAL A 23 13.49 -5.88 5.73
C VAL A 23 12.94 -7.30 5.57
N GLY A 24 13.52 -8.31 6.21
CA GLY A 24 13.03 -9.69 6.19
C GLY A 24 11.63 -9.82 6.79
N VAL A 25 11.38 -9.20 7.93
CA VAL A 25 10.06 -9.14 8.58
C VAL A 25 9.06 -8.42 7.67
N MET A 26 9.43 -7.25 7.11
CA MET A 26 8.56 -6.51 6.20
C MET A 26 8.18 -7.34 4.95
N GLN A 27 9.11 -8.13 4.42
CA GLN A 27 8.84 -9.01 3.28
C GLN A 27 7.98 -10.22 3.64
N ALA A 28 8.14 -10.79 4.83
CA ALA A 28 7.30 -11.89 5.32
C ALA A 28 5.84 -11.46 5.55
N TRP A 29 5.64 -10.20 5.96
CA TRP A 29 4.31 -9.60 6.15
C TRP A 29 3.68 -9.11 4.84
N ALA A 30 4.46 -8.96 3.78
CA ALA A 30 4.01 -8.48 2.47
C ALA A 30 3.28 -9.55 1.64
N GLY A 31 3.20 -10.78 2.12
CA GLY A 31 2.43 -11.85 1.50
C GLY A 31 0.94 -11.58 1.65
N GLY A 32 0.25 -11.33 0.53
CA GLY A 32 -1.20 -11.21 0.53
C GLY A 32 -1.87 -12.57 0.75
N ASP A 33 -2.97 -12.57 1.47
CA ASP A 33 -3.85 -13.72 1.63
C ASP A 33 -5.09 -13.55 0.75
N GLU A 34 -5.15 -14.33 -0.33
CA GLU A 34 -6.28 -14.30 -1.28
C GLU A 34 -7.58 -14.80 -0.65
N SER A 35 -7.51 -15.74 0.28
CA SER A 35 -8.67 -16.20 1.04
C SER A 35 -9.27 -15.06 1.85
N ALA A 36 -8.44 -14.34 2.61
CA ALA A 36 -8.89 -13.17 3.38
C ALA A 36 -9.34 -12.02 2.46
N ALA A 37 -8.72 -11.85 1.29
CA ALA A 37 -9.16 -10.85 0.31
C ALA A 37 -10.55 -11.19 -0.28
N ALA A 38 -10.85 -12.46 -0.51
CA ALA A 38 -12.15 -12.90 -1.01
C ALA A 38 -13.30 -12.68 0.01
N GLU A 39 -12.98 -12.61 1.29
CA GLU A 39 -13.94 -12.43 2.38
C GLU A 39 -14.01 -10.97 2.89
N ALA A 40 -13.14 -10.08 2.41
CA ALA A 40 -13.11 -8.69 2.84
C ALA A 40 -14.38 -7.92 2.43
N ASP A 41 -14.85 -7.03 3.31
CA ASP A 41 -16.06 -6.24 3.08
C ASP A 41 -15.84 -5.14 2.04
N TYR A 42 -14.60 -4.64 1.90
CA TYR A 42 -14.21 -3.67 0.86
C TYR A 42 -12.71 -3.72 0.60
N ALA A 43 -12.27 -3.12 -0.51
CA ALA A 43 -10.86 -2.94 -0.82
C ALA A 43 -10.46 -1.47 -0.83
N VAL A 44 -9.20 -1.21 -0.42
CA VAL A 44 -8.55 0.10 -0.53
C VAL A 44 -7.30 -0.04 -1.40
N VAL A 45 -7.34 0.56 -2.59
CA VAL A 45 -6.20 0.57 -3.52
C VAL A 45 -5.39 1.85 -3.27
N LEU A 46 -4.19 1.68 -2.73
CA LEU A 46 -3.31 2.82 -2.47
C LEU A 46 -2.64 3.29 -3.76
N GLY A 47 -2.66 4.58 -3.97
CA GLY A 47 -2.08 5.23 -5.12
C GLY A 47 -0.56 5.13 -5.20
N ALA A 48 -0.04 5.36 -6.38
CA ALA A 48 1.37 5.49 -6.70
C ALA A 48 1.49 6.43 -7.92
N LYS A 49 2.72 6.90 -8.17
CA LYS A 49 2.99 7.93 -9.18
C LYS A 49 2.27 7.74 -10.51
N VAL A 50 1.72 8.82 -11.03
CA VAL A 50 1.22 8.97 -12.39
C VAL A 50 2.26 9.76 -13.22
N ASN A 51 2.56 9.32 -14.44
CA ASN A 51 3.45 10.00 -15.36
C ASN A 51 2.59 10.80 -16.37
N GLY A 52 2.43 12.10 -16.13
CA GLY A 52 1.44 12.90 -16.84
C GLY A 52 0.04 12.40 -16.53
N THR A 53 -0.60 11.70 -17.46
CA THR A 53 -1.92 11.07 -17.31
C THR A 53 -1.86 9.54 -17.33
N THR A 54 -0.66 8.95 -17.38
CA THR A 54 -0.50 7.50 -17.51
C THR A 54 -0.05 6.91 -16.19
N PRO A 55 -0.73 5.88 -15.63
CA PRO A 55 -0.29 5.18 -14.43
C PRO A 55 1.14 4.64 -14.58
N SER A 56 1.99 4.86 -13.58
CA SER A 56 3.32 4.26 -13.54
C SER A 56 3.26 2.73 -13.55
N ARG A 57 4.38 2.07 -13.82
CA ARG A 57 4.45 0.60 -13.77
C ARG A 57 4.02 0.05 -12.39
N ALA A 58 4.38 0.73 -11.30
CA ALA A 58 3.98 0.32 -9.95
C ALA A 58 2.48 0.47 -9.74
N LEU A 59 1.88 1.57 -10.24
CA LEU A 59 0.45 1.80 -10.13
C LEU A 59 -0.34 0.78 -10.96
N ARG A 60 0.06 0.52 -12.20
CA ARG A 60 -0.59 -0.52 -13.03
C ARG A 60 -0.64 -1.88 -12.36
N ALA A 61 0.45 -2.30 -11.72
CA ALA A 61 0.42 -3.56 -11.02
C ALA A 61 -0.50 -3.60 -9.81
N ARG A 62 -0.67 -2.49 -9.10
CA ARG A 62 -1.69 -2.40 -8.04
C ARG A 62 -3.08 -2.52 -8.64
N LEU A 63 -3.30 -1.94 -9.82
CA LEU A 63 -4.56 -2.01 -10.54
C LEU A 63 -4.85 -3.42 -11.06
N ASP A 64 -3.83 -4.14 -11.54
CA ASP A 64 -3.97 -5.56 -11.90
C ASP A 64 -4.34 -6.40 -10.67
N ALA A 65 -3.78 -6.08 -9.48
CA ALA A 65 -4.16 -6.73 -8.24
C ALA A 65 -5.60 -6.32 -7.80
N ALA A 66 -6.04 -5.09 -8.08
CA ALA A 66 -7.39 -4.64 -7.81
C ALA A 66 -8.41 -5.37 -8.73
N LEU A 67 -8.11 -5.54 -10.01
CA LEU A 67 -8.95 -6.34 -10.92
C LEU A 67 -9.07 -7.77 -10.41
N ARG A 68 -7.94 -8.38 -9.98
CA ARG A 68 -7.97 -9.71 -9.38
C ARG A 68 -8.81 -9.77 -8.10
N PHE A 69 -8.73 -8.74 -7.23
CA PHE A 69 -9.61 -8.66 -6.07
C PHE A 69 -11.08 -8.66 -6.50
N MET A 70 -11.43 -7.90 -7.52
CA MET A 70 -12.81 -7.81 -8.03
C MET A 70 -13.31 -9.14 -8.63
N GLU A 71 -12.40 -9.98 -9.14
CA GLU A 71 -12.71 -11.35 -9.58
C GLU A 71 -12.89 -12.31 -8.40
N LEU A 72 -12.04 -12.22 -7.37
CA LEU A 72 -12.12 -13.05 -6.17
C LEU A 72 -13.34 -12.71 -5.30
N ASN A 73 -13.65 -11.41 -5.20
CA ASN A 73 -14.76 -10.88 -4.43
C ASN A 73 -15.75 -10.16 -5.36
N GLY A 74 -16.81 -10.85 -5.74
CA GLY A 74 -17.77 -10.39 -6.76
C GLY A 74 -18.66 -9.22 -6.34
N SER A 75 -18.70 -8.82 -5.06
CA SER A 75 -19.65 -7.82 -4.54
C SER A 75 -19.03 -6.65 -3.79
N ALA A 76 -17.85 -6.82 -3.20
CA ALA A 76 -17.24 -5.80 -2.36
C ALA A 76 -16.88 -4.53 -3.15
N PRO A 77 -17.13 -3.32 -2.60
CA PRO A 77 -16.68 -2.08 -3.19
C PRO A 77 -15.15 -1.94 -3.15
N VAL A 78 -14.63 -1.19 -4.13
CA VAL A 78 -13.21 -0.88 -4.28
C VAL A 78 -13.02 0.63 -4.20
N ILE A 79 -12.25 1.10 -3.23
CA ILE A 79 -11.95 2.52 -3.03
C ILE A 79 -10.54 2.79 -3.55
N VAL A 80 -10.42 3.56 -4.62
CA VAL A 80 -9.13 3.96 -5.19
C VAL A 80 -8.70 5.30 -4.60
N CYS A 81 -7.53 5.36 -3.96
CA CYS A 81 -7.11 6.50 -3.14
C CYS A 81 -5.80 7.12 -3.62
N GLY A 82 -5.80 8.43 -3.78
CA GLY A 82 -4.60 9.21 -4.06
C GLY A 82 -4.91 10.52 -4.78
N GLY A 83 -4.47 11.63 -4.19
CA GLY A 83 -4.57 12.97 -4.77
C GLY A 83 -3.61 13.16 -5.94
N GLN A 84 -3.54 14.39 -6.43
CA GLN A 84 -2.66 14.77 -7.53
C GLN A 84 -1.31 15.25 -6.97
N GLY A 85 -0.23 14.59 -7.38
CA GLY A 85 1.13 15.05 -7.10
C GLY A 85 1.53 16.26 -7.94
N PRO A 86 2.56 17.03 -7.53
CA PRO A 86 2.96 18.28 -8.21
C PRO A 86 3.40 18.09 -9.67
N ASP A 87 3.89 16.91 -10.02
CA ASP A 87 4.37 16.58 -11.38
C ASP A 87 3.38 15.69 -12.15
N GLU A 88 2.12 15.64 -11.73
CA GLU A 88 1.10 14.76 -12.30
C GLU A 88 0.03 15.57 -13.05
N GLY A 89 -0.45 15.05 -14.15
CA GLY A 89 -1.49 15.69 -14.97
C GLY A 89 -2.91 15.46 -14.47
N MET A 90 -3.10 14.52 -13.53
CA MET A 90 -4.36 14.18 -12.88
C MET A 90 -4.10 13.52 -11.52
N SER A 91 -5.14 13.34 -10.69
CA SER A 91 -5.01 12.61 -9.44
C SER A 91 -4.70 11.14 -9.68
N GLU A 92 -4.00 10.51 -8.71
CA GLU A 92 -3.73 9.07 -8.77
C GLU A 92 -5.05 8.28 -8.78
N ALA A 93 -6.06 8.70 -8.01
CA ALA A 93 -7.38 8.08 -7.98
C ALA A 93 -8.10 8.16 -9.34
N GLN A 94 -8.03 9.30 -10.04
CA GLN A 94 -8.61 9.42 -11.39
C GLN A 94 -7.92 8.49 -12.38
N ALA A 95 -6.58 8.44 -12.35
CA ALA A 95 -5.82 7.56 -13.23
C ALA A 95 -6.13 6.06 -12.95
N MET A 96 -6.39 5.72 -11.69
CA MET A 96 -6.82 4.37 -11.29
C MET A 96 -8.23 4.04 -11.78
N TYR A 97 -9.15 4.97 -11.61
CA TYR A 97 -10.52 4.83 -12.07
C TYR A 97 -10.60 4.61 -13.59
N ASP A 98 -9.89 5.44 -14.36
CA ASP A 98 -9.85 5.34 -15.83
C ASP A 98 -9.23 4.01 -16.28
N TYR A 99 -8.18 3.55 -15.59
CA TYR A 99 -7.56 2.25 -15.88
C TYR A 99 -8.53 1.09 -15.63
N LEU A 100 -9.19 1.06 -14.49
CA LEU A 100 -10.15 0.00 -14.15
C LEU A 100 -11.31 -0.03 -15.15
N ALA A 101 -11.85 1.12 -15.52
CA ALA A 101 -12.90 1.24 -16.54
C ALA A 101 -12.43 0.70 -17.90
N ALA A 102 -11.23 1.05 -18.34
CA ALA A 102 -10.66 0.57 -19.60
C ALA A 102 -10.40 -0.94 -19.63
N HIS A 103 -10.27 -1.57 -18.45
CA HIS A 103 -10.04 -3.01 -18.31
C HIS A 103 -11.30 -3.81 -17.94
N GLY A 104 -12.48 -3.20 -18.09
CA GLY A 104 -13.75 -3.90 -17.94
C GLY A 104 -14.21 -4.17 -16.50
N ALA A 105 -13.67 -3.42 -15.54
CA ALA A 105 -14.12 -3.50 -14.15
C ALA A 105 -15.60 -3.07 -14.02
N ASP A 106 -16.30 -3.64 -13.06
CA ASP A 106 -17.62 -3.16 -12.67
C ASP A 106 -17.52 -1.84 -11.92
N MET A 107 -17.67 -0.74 -12.65
CA MET A 107 -17.50 0.62 -12.13
C MET A 107 -18.59 1.04 -11.14
N THR A 108 -19.69 0.28 -11.02
CA THR A 108 -20.73 0.54 -10.00
C THR A 108 -20.21 0.31 -8.58
N ARG A 109 -19.10 -0.43 -8.44
CA ARG A 109 -18.45 -0.76 -7.17
C ARG A 109 -17.18 0.06 -6.91
N VAL A 110 -16.76 0.95 -7.82
CA VAL A 110 -15.51 1.70 -7.70
C VAL A 110 -15.80 3.12 -7.20
N TYR A 111 -15.17 3.49 -6.10
CA TYR A 111 -15.27 4.79 -5.45
C TYR A 111 -13.93 5.50 -5.45
N MET A 112 -13.92 6.80 -5.72
CA MET A 112 -12.69 7.61 -5.76
C MET A 112 -12.50 8.43 -4.48
N GLU A 113 -11.25 8.45 -4.02
CA GLU A 113 -10.73 9.37 -3.01
C GLU A 113 -9.51 10.08 -3.62
N ASP A 114 -9.63 11.33 -4.00
CA ASP A 114 -8.65 12.10 -4.77
C ASP A 114 -8.04 13.30 -4.01
N GLN A 115 -8.26 13.40 -2.70
CA GLN A 115 -7.82 14.54 -1.89
C GLN A 115 -6.57 14.26 -1.05
N SER A 116 -6.24 13.00 -0.84
CA SER A 116 -5.15 12.60 0.05
C SER A 116 -3.76 12.74 -0.59
N HIS A 117 -2.78 13.13 0.24
CA HIS A 117 -1.36 13.24 -0.14
C HIS A 117 -0.45 12.29 0.64
N THR A 118 -0.97 11.59 1.62
CA THR A 118 -0.22 10.64 2.44
C THR A 118 -0.96 9.32 2.59
N THR A 119 -0.22 8.23 2.88
CA THR A 119 -0.84 6.92 3.15
C THR A 119 -1.85 6.97 4.29
N ARG A 120 -1.60 7.79 5.33
CA ARG A 120 -2.51 7.95 6.45
C ARG A 120 -3.81 8.63 6.02
N GLU A 121 -3.72 9.69 5.23
CA GLU A 121 -4.90 10.38 4.67
C GLU A 121 -5.69 9.46 3.76
N ASN A 122 -5.02 8.72 2.85
CA ASN A 122 -5.68 7.71 2.01
C ASN A 122 -6.56 6.76 2.83
N LEU A 123 -6.02 6.24 3.94
CA LEU A 123 -6.72 5.27 4.78
C LEU A 123 -7.86 5.91 5.58
N ILE A 124 -7.66 7.11 6.14
CA ILE A 124 -8.71 7.86 6.87
C ILE A 124 -9.87 8.19 5.92
N ASN A 125 -9.55 8.70 4.73
CA ASN A 125 -10.58 9.11 3.77
C ASN A 125 -11.30 7.88 3.18
N ALA A 126 -10.56 6.77 2.92
CA ALA A 126 -11.17 5.51 2.51
C ALA A 126 -12.13 4.95 3.57
N GLN A 127 -11.75 5.01 4.85
CA GLN A 127 -12.61 4.60 5.96
C GLN A 127 -13.89 5.46 6.04
N ALA A 128 -13.79 6.76 5.79
CA ALA A 128 -14.95 7.64 5.74
C ALA A 128 -15.89 7.28 4.58
N ILE A 129 -15.35 6.95 3.40
CA ILE A 129 -16.15 6.46 2.26
C ILE A 129 -16.81 5.11 2.62
N ALA A 130 -16.06 4.16 3.17
CA ALA A 130 -16.61 2.87 3.59
C ALA A 130 -17.74 3.04 4.63
N ALA A 131 -17.55 3.94 5.59
CA ALA A 131 -18.59 4.25 6.58
C ALA A 131 -19.86 4.82 5.92
N SER A 132 -19.73 5.66 4.90
CA SER A 132 -20.88 6.20 4.13
C SER A 132 -21.63 5.13 3.36
N LEU A 133 -20.96 4.01 3.05
CA LEU A 133 -21.55 2.83 2.42
C LEU A 133 -22.12 1.81 3.45
N GLY A 134 -22.08 2.13 4.74
CA GLY A 134 -22.51 1.22 5.81
C GLY A 134 -21.47 0.16 6.20
N LEU A 135 -20.22 0.31 5.77
CA LEU A 135 -19.11 -0.66 5.97
C LEU A 135 -18.05 -0.15 6.96
N GLY A 136 -18.40 0.80 7.85
CA GLY A 136 -17.44 1.43 8.77
C GLY A 136 -16.73 0.47 9.73
N GLU A 137 -17.39 -0.62 10.11
CA GLU A 137 -16.83 -1.68 10.97
C GLU A 137 -16.36 -2.90 10.16
N GLY A 138 -16.41 -2.83 8.83
CA GLY A 138 -16.04 -3.93 7.94
C GLY A 138 -14.52 -4.10 7.78
N SER A 139 -14.13 -5.31 7.40
CA SER A 139 -12.74 -5.67 7.10
C SER A 139 -12.30 -5.09 5.75
N ALA A 140 -11.12 -4.46 5.72
CA ALA A 140 -10.55 -3.82 4.55
C ALA A 140 -9.42 -4.65 3.92
N CYS A 141 -9.49 -4.95 2.63
CA CYS A 141 -8.35 -5.48 1.89
C CYS A 141 -7.48 -4.33 1.37
N ILE A 142 -6.28 -4.17 1.92
CA ILE A 142 -5.33 -3.15 1.47
C ILE A 142 -4.56 -3.67 0.25
N ILE A 143 -4.73 -3.00 -0.89
CA ILE A 143 -4.06 -3.35 -2.15
C ILE A 143 -2.93 -2.36 -2.41
N SER A 144 -1.69 -2.87 -2.44
CA SER A 144 -0.50 -2.05 -2.68
C SER A 144 0.68 -2.88 -3.15
N SER A 145 1.82 -2.22 -3.41
CA SER A 145 3.07 -2.93 -3.72
C SER A 145 3.58 -3.69 -2.50
N GLU A 146 4.08 -4.91 -2.68
CA GLU A 146 4.54 -5.79 -1.58
C GLU A 146 5.44 -5.07 -0.57
N PHE A 147 6.41 -4.28 -1.04
CA PHE A 147 7.33 -3.55 -0.15
C PHE A 147 6.64 -2.47 0.71
N HIS A 148 5.46 -1.98 0.29
CA HIS A 148 4.71 -0.93 0.97
C HIS A 148 3.65 -1.49 1.95
N LEU A 149 3.19 -2.73 1.75
CA LEU A 149 2.06 -3.31 2.49
C LEU A 149 2.27 -3.35 3.99
N CYS A 150 3.47 -3.71 4.46
CA CYS A 150 3.75 -3.77 5.89
C CYS A 150 3.47 -2.42 6.57
N ARG A 151 3.95 -1.31 5.98
CA ARG A 151 3.72 0.04 6.49
C ARG A 151 2.25 0.45 6.36
N ALA A 152 1.61 0.15 5.24
CA ALA A 152 0.21 0.49 5.02
C ALA A 152 -0.72 -0.22 6.03
N GLN A 153 -0.53 -1.53 6.26
CA GLN A 153 -1.28 -2.29 7.26
C GLN A 153 -0.99 -1.81 8.69
N PHE A 154 0.25 -1.46 9.01
CA PHE A 154 0.58 -0.89 10.32
C PHE A 154 -0.20 0.41 10.56
N ILE A 155 -0.22 1.32 9.58
CA ILE A 155 -0.98 2.58 9.70
C ILE A 155 -2.49 2.28 9.80
N ALA A 156 -3.03 1.40 8.96
CA ALA A 156 -4.45 1.05 8.99
C ALA A 156 -4.88 0.49 10.36
N ARG A 157 -4.10 -0.44 10.92
CA ARG A 157 -4.36 -0.98 12.27
C ARG A 157 -4.24 0.07 13.36
N SER A 158 -3.31 1.04 13.23
CA SER A 158 -3.21 2.17 14.18
C SER A 158 -4.43 3.12 14.12
N LEU A 159 -5.20 3.05 13.03
CA LEU A 159 -6.48 3.74 12.85
C LEU A 159 -7.70 2.91 13.28
N GLY A 160 -7.47 1.72 13.85
CA GLY A 160 -8.53 0.81 14.30
C GLY A 160 -9.17 -0.03 13.18
N MET A 161 -8.60 -0.03 11.97
CA MET A 161 -9.13 -0.82 10.86
C MET A 161 -8.77 -2.30 11.01
N ASP A 162 -9.74 -3.20 10.82
CA ASP A 162 -9.47 -4.61 10.57
C ASP A 162 -9.01 -4.78 9.12
N THR A 163 -7.84 -5.42 8.90
CA THR A 163 -7.24 -5.42 7.57
C THR A 163 -6.59 -6.74 7.17
N CYS A 164 -6.87 -7.16 5.95
CA CYS A 164 -6.03 -8.07 5.19
C CYS A 164 -5.24 -7.31 4.11
N ALA A 165 -4.45 -7.99 3.31
CA ALA A 165 -3.65 -7.38 2.25
C ALA A 165 -3.64 -8.21 0.98
N LEU A 166 -3.56 -7.53 -0.17
CA LEU A 166 -3.28 -8.14 -1.45
C LEU A 166 -2.11 -7.42 -2.13
N GLY A 167 -0.98 -8.11 -2.27
CA GLY A 167 0.25 -7.55 -2.81
C GLY A 167 0.32 -7.57 -4.33
N SER A 168 0.73 -6.45 -4.93
CA SER A 168 1.08 -6.43 -6.36
C SER A 168 2.53 -6.91 -6.58
N ARG A 169 2.71 -7.91 -7.45
CA ARG A 169 4.01 -8.50 -7.79
C ARG A 169 4.64 -7.80 -8.99
N THR A 170 5.26 -6.64 -8.83
CA THR A 170 5.74 -5.87 -9.98
C THR A 170 7.22 -5.62 -10.06
N THR A 171 7.95 -5.86 -9.01
CA THR A 171 9.33 -5.39 -8.94
C THR A 171 10.30 -6.55 -9.13
N PRO A 172 11.10 -6.56 -10.24
CA PRO A 172 12.20 -7.52 -10.39
C PRO A 172 13.15 -7.46 -9.20
N TYR A 173 13.68 -8.61 -8.82
CA TYR A 173 14.53 -8.73 -7.66
C TYR A 173 15.71 -7.82 -7.83
N PRO A 174 16.43 -7.16 -7.91
CA PRO A 174 17.23 -6.23 -7.14
C PRO A 174 16.50 -4.94 -6.74
N TYR A 175 15.53 -4.50 -7.50
CA TYR A 175 14.78 -3.28 -7.17
C TYR A 175 13.87 -3.45 -5.94
N LYS A 176 13.40 -4.67 -5.67
CA LYS A 176 12.61 -4.99 -4.48
C LYS A 176 13.38 -4.66 -3.20
N LEU A 177 14.67 -5.04 -3.13
CA LEU A 177 15.55 -4.70 -2.00
C LEU A 177 15.71 -3.20 -1.85
N PHE A 178 15.99 -2.48 -2.94
CA PHE A 178 16.14 -1.03 -2.92
C PHE A 178 14.88 -0.32 -2.37
N TYR A 179 13.70 -0.70 -2.84
CA TYR A 179 12.44 -0.15 -2.34
C TYR A 179 12.19 -0.53 -0.87
N SER A 180 12.51 -1.76 -0.45
CA SER A 180 12.40 -2.16 0.95
C SER A 180 13.30 -1.35 1.88
N PHE A 181 14.53 -1.02 1.46
CA PHE A 181 15.40 -0.13 2.23
C PHE A 181 14.82 1.29 2.38
N ARG A 182 14.19 1.81 1.33
CA ARG A 182 13.53 3.13 1.38
C ARG A 182 12.34 3.14 2.34
N GLU A 183 11.66 2.03 2.52
CA GLU A 183 10.53 1.91 3.44
C GLU A 183 10.96 1.94 4.92
N VAL A 184 12.20 1.59 5.27
CA VAL A 184 12.66 1.58 6.67
C VAL A 184 12.52 2.96 7.34
N PRO A 185 13.04 4.07 6.79
CA PRO A 185 12.83 5.40 7.37
C PRO A 185 11.36 5.82 7.41
N ALA A 186 10.60 5.46 6.36
CA ALA A 186 9.18 5.79 6.28
C ALA A 186 8.36 5.02 7.34
N PHE A 187 8.75 3.78 7.65
CA PHE A 187 8.14 2.99 8.71
C PHE A 187 8.46 3.54 10.11
N VAL A 188 9.71 3.97 10.35
CA VAL A 188 10.08 4.65 11.60
C VAL A 188 9.25 5.92 11.80
N LYS A 189 9.05 6.72 10.73
CA LYS A 189 8.16 7.88 10.79
C LYS A 189 6.72 7.47 11.15
N ALA A 190 6.20 6.40 10.57
CA ALA A 190 4.86 5.91 10.87
C ALA A 190 4.70 5.45 12.33
N LEU A 191 5.74 4.80 12.91
CA LEU A 191 5.76 4.42 14.32
C LEU A 191 5.67 5.64 15.24
N VAL A 192 6.41 6.71 14.95
CA VAL A 192 6.39 7.96 15.75
C VAL A 192 5.01 8.67 15.64
N GLN A 193 4.34 8.56 14.50
CA GLN A 193 3.03 9.19 14.29
C GLN A 193 1.86 8.38 14.88
N ALA A 194 2.09 7.12 15.23
CA ALA A 194 1.08 6.22 15.83
C ALA A 194 1.19 6.17 17.36
N ALA A 195 2.31 6.66 17.95
CA ALA A 195 2.52 6.77 19.39
C ALA A 195 1.93 8.05 19.96
#